data_3c21fbb8cff8cf23635e11302cf117c7
#
_entry.id   3c21fbb8cff8cf23635e11302cf117c7
#
_cell.length_a   1.000
_cell.length_b   1.000
_cell.length_c   1.000
_cell.angle_alpha   90.00
_cell.angle_beta   90.00
_cell.angle_gamma   90.00
#
_symmetry.space_group_name_H-M   'P 1'
#
loop_
_entity.id
_entity.type
_entity.pdbx_description
1 polymer ?
#
loop_
_entity_poly.entity_id
_entity_poly.type
_entity_poly.pdbx_seq_one_letter_code
_entity_poly.pdbx_strand_id
1 'polypeptide(L)'
;MPRAYSACLARVSGSKPPVTFLDELVDWALLAPDELFLPNAVLDVYSAVVRQLGPYGIGAHRKAVMLEVLRCLAGLETMWDWNHGVDGGKPQAKTSHNEEAGAFQVSADSMGNGQSLKDYAQQTLGATDDATFISGMKSNHAFAIEYTVRLLRITINHHGPFVNSRRIYGQLNRAAVKEFRDYLEILGDFPRPDGDMHYA
;
A
#
# COMPACT_ATOMS: atom_id res chain seq x y z
N MET A 1 18.69 8.37 11.67
CA MET A 1 18.44 9.80 11.37
C MET A 1 17.05 9.89 10.77
N PRO A 2 16.24 10.92 11.07
CA PRO A 2 14.95 11.09 10.42
C PRO A 2 15.16 11.26 8.91
N ARG A 3 14.29 10.61 8.11
CA ARG A 3 14.32 10.70 6.65
C ARG A 3 13.81 12.07 6.20
N ALA A 4 14.48 12.66 5.22
CA ALA A 4 14.10 13.95 4.67
C ALA A 4 13.45 13.76 3.30
N TYR A 5 12.11 13.66 3.28
CA TYR A 5 11.35 13.48 2.05
C TYR A 5 11.14 14.80 1.30
N SER A 6 11.09 14.71 -0.01
CA SER A 6 10.80 15.81 -0.94
C SER A 6 9.68 15.43 -1.91
N ALA A 7 9.93 14.49 -2.80
CA ALA A 7 8.95 14.04 -3.79
C ALA A 7 7.79 13.25 -3.17
N CYS A 8 8.07 12.45 -2.13
CA CYS A 8 7.04 11.72 -1.38
C CYS A 8 6.08 12.65 -0.62
N LEU A 9 6.47 13.91 -0.36
CA LEU A 9 5.57 14.93 0.20
C LEU A 9 4.66 15.59 -0.84
N ALA A 10 4.67 15.11 -2.10
CA ALA A 10 3.72 15.57 -3.10
C ALA A 10 2.27 15.40 -2.60
N ARG A 11 1.45 16.42 -2.84
CA ARG A 11 0.06 16.44 -2.37
C ARG A 11 -0.77 15.35 -3.03
N VAL A 12 -1.64 14.72 -2.25
CA VAL A 12 -2.72 13.86 -2.70
C VAL A 12 -4.03 14.49 -2.24
N SER A 13 -4.96 14.72 -3.14
CA SER A 13 -6.22 15.43 -2.85
C SER A 13 -6.03 16.76 -2.07
N GLY A 14 -4.94 17.48 -2.36
CA GLY A 14 -4.66 18.77 -1.73
C GLY A 14 -3.90 18.71 -0.41
N SER A 15 -3.73 17.54 0.22
CA SER A 15 -3.03 17.34 1.50
C SER A 15 -1.65 16.71 1.28
N LYS A 16 -0.71 16.97 2.19
CA LYS A 16 0.60 16.31 2.22
C LYS A 16 0.57 15.12 3.16
N PRO A 17 1.24 14.00 2.83
CA PRO A 17 1.36 12.87 3.75
C PRO A 17 2.19 13.26 4.99
N PRO A 18 1.83 12.74 6.18
CA PRO A 18 2.68 12.84 7.35
C PRO A 18 4.01 12.13 7.13
N VAL A 19 5.12 12.72 7.60
CA VAL A 19 6.46 12.10 7.52
C VAL A 19 6.47 10.75 8.24
N THR A 20 5.80 10.65 9.39
CA THR A 20 5.67 9.40 10.15
C THR A 20 5.03 8.29 9.35
N PHE A 21 3.99 8.59 8.57
CA PHE A 21 3.36 7.61 7.67
C PHE A 21 4.34 7.12 6.59
N LEU A 22 5.12 8.03 6.00
CA LEU A 22 6.13 7.67 5.00
C LEU A 22 7.25 6.82 5.62
N ASP A 23 7.68 7.14 6.84
CA ASP A 23 8.68 6.36 7.58
C ASP A 23 8.18 4.94 7.86
N GLU A 24 6.93 4.78 8.30
CA GLU A 24 6.31 3.47 8.54
C GLU A 24 6.24 2.62 7.26
N LEU A 25 5.92 3.22 6.11
CA LEU A 25 5.94 2.53 4.82
C LEU A 25 7.35 2.01 4.47
N VAL A 26 8.37 2.86 4.63
CA VAL A 26 9.76 2.47 4.30
C VAL A 26 10.26 1.42 5.28
N ASP A 27 10.02 1.59 6.60
CA ASP A 27 10.44 0.64 7.62
C ASP A 27 9.81 -0.73 7.40
N TRP A 28 8.52 -0.78 7.09
CA TRP A 28 7.85 -2.02 6.71
C TRP A 28 8.47 -2.65 5.45
N ALA A 29 8.71 -1.87 4.39
CA ALA A 29 9.20 -2.40 3.12
C ALA A 29 10.63 -2.96 3.21
N LEU A 30 11.46 -2.45 4.12
CA LEU A 30 12.79 -2.99 4.40
C LEU A 30 12.73 -4.42 4.95
N LEU A 31 11.68 -4.76 5.70
CA LEU A 31 11.48 -6.06 6.35
C LEU A 31 10.52 -6.97 5.57
N ALA A 32 9.76 -6.41 4.64
CA ALA A 32 8.72 -7.13 3.90
C ALA A 32 9.33 -8.23 3.02
N PRO A 33 8.69 -9.43 2.96
CA PRO A 33 9.13 -10.53 2.11
C PRO A 33 9.20 -10.13 0.63
N ASP A 34 10.28 -10.46 -0.04
CA ASP A 34 10.48 -10.10 -1.46
C ASP A 34 9.45 -10.72 -2.39
N GLU A 35 8.91 -11.89 -2.02
CA GLU A 35 7.89 -12.62 -2.77
C GLU A 35 6.64 -11.79 -3.03
N LEU A 36 6.31 -10.84 -2.13
CA LEU A 36 5.16 -9.93 -2.30
C LEU A 36 5.31 -9.01 -3.51
N PHE A 37 6.53 -8.82 -4.00
CA PHE A 37 6.85 -7.87 -5.06
C PHE A 37 7.26 -8.51 -6.37
N LEU A 38 7.40 -9.84 -6.42
CA LEU A 38 7.77 -10.56 -7.64
C LEU A 38 6.70 -10.40 -8.73
N PRO A 39 7.10 -10.42 -10.02
CA PRO A 39 6.13 -10.51 -11.10
C PRO A 39 5.22 -11.73 -10.95
N ASN A 40 3.94 -11.58 -11.27
CA ASN A 40 3.01 -12.70 -11.37
C ASN A 40 2.28 -12.66 -12.72
N ALA A 41 1.60 -13.74 -13.06
CA ALA A 41 0.84 -13.85 -14.31
C ALA A 41 -0.58 -13.25 -14.19
N VAL A 42 -0.99 -12.85 -13.00
CA VAL A 42 -2.34 -12.32 -12.73
C VAL A 42 -2.32 -10.81 -12.90
N LEU A 43 -3.41 -10.23 -13.39
CA LEU A 43 -3.60 -8.79 -13.41
C LEU A 43 -3.74 -8.28 -11.97
N ASP A 44 -2.81 -7.47 -11.56
CA ASP A 44 -2.70 -6.92 -10.21
C ASP A 44 -2.46 -5.40 -10.23
N VAL A 45 -2.13 -4.83 -9.09
CA VAL A 45 -1.83 -3.40 -8.96
C VAL A 45 -0.72 -2.95 -9.91
N TYR A 46 0.33 -3.76 -10.14
CA TYR A 46 1.40 -3.39 -11.05
C TYR A 46 0.91 -3.26 -12.49
N SER A 47 0.05 -4.18 -12.93
CA SER A 47 -0.62 -4.09 -14.22
C SER A 47 -1.47 -2.83 -14.35
N ALA A 48 -2.18 -2.48 -13.28
CA ALA A 48 -3.05 -1.31 -13.25
C ALA A 48 -2.29 0.01 -13.36
N VAL A 49 -1.11 0.12 -12.73
CA VAL A 49 -0.35 1.38 -12.67
C VAL A 49 0.84 1.43 -13.65
N VAL A 50 1.00 0.42 -14.52
CA VAL A 50 2.14 0.35 -15.45
C VAL A 50 2.27 1.58 -16.35
N ARG A 51 1.15 2.14 -16.78
CA ARG A 51 1.16 3.34 -17.64
C ARG A 51 1.75 4.56 -16.93
N GLN A 52 1.50 4.71 -15.64
CA GLN A 52 1.96 5.85 -14.84
C GLN A 52 3.39 5.63 -14.31
N LEU A 53 3.67 4.44 -13.80
CA LEU A 53 4.89 4.17 -13.04
C LEU A 53 5.85 3.17 -13.71
N GLY A 54 5.42 2.47 -14.77
CA GLY A 54 6.27 1.53 -15.51
C GLY A 54 7.31 2.23 -16.43
N PRO A 55 8.27 1.49 -16.99
CA PRO A 55 8.51 0.07 -16.73
C PRO A 55 9.11 -0.19 -15.33
N TYR A 56 9.02 -1.44 -14.86
CA TYR A 56 9.50 -1.81 -13.52
C TYR A 56 10.83 -2.57 -13.58
N GLY A 57 11.79 -2.15 -12.75
CA GLY A 57 12.89 -3.02 -12.33
C GLY A 57 12.42 -4.06 -11.30
N ILE A 58 13.34 -4.86 -10.80
CA ILE A 58 13.13 -5.85 -9.72
C ILE A 58 13.53 -5.27 -8.35
N GLY A 59 13.31 -6.02 -7.28
CA GLY A 59 13.75 -5.68 -5.92
C GLY A 59 13.22 -4.32 -5.44
N ALA A 60 14.13 -3.46 -5.00
CA ALA A 60 13.79 -2.15 -4.42
C ALA A 60 12.90 -1.29 -5.30
N HIS A 61 13.01 -1.38 -6.64
CA HIS A 61 12.14 -0.59 -7.53
C HIS A 61 10.67 -1.02 -7.42
N ARG A 62 10.38 -2.33 -7.42
CA ARG A 62 8.99 -2.80 -7.28
C ARG A 62 8.43 -2.48 -5.88
N LYS A 63 9.25 -2.63 -4.84
CA LYS A 63 8.88 -2.17 -3.48
C LYS A 63 8.50 -0.68 -3.51
N ALA A 64 9.35 0.17 -4.08
CA ALA A 64 9.11 1.61 -4.17
C ALA A 64 7.83 1.98 -4.95
N VAL A 65 7.54 1.28 -6.05
CA VAL A 65 6.26 1.43 -6.77
C VAL A 65 5.07 1.11 -5.87
N MET A 66 5.14 0.04 -5.09
CA MET A 66 4.08 -0.31 -4.13
C MET A 66 3.93 0.76 -3.06
N LEU A 67 5.03 1.29 -2.50
CA LEU A 67 4.97 2.37 -1.51
C LEU A 67 4.29 3.62 -2.06
N GLU A 68 4.57 3.98 -3.31
CA GLU A 68 3.91 5.11 -3.96
C GLU A 68 2.40 4.87 -4.15
N VAL A 69 2.01 3.64 -4.51
CA VAL A 69 0.60 3.26 -4.59
C VAL A 69 -0.08 3.40 -3.21
N LEU A 70 0.54 2.86 -2.15
CA LEU A 70 0.01 2.92 -0.79
C LEU A 70 -0.10 4.37 -0.29
N ARG A 71 0.93 5.20 -0.57
CA ARG A 71 0.91 6.63 -0.25
C ARG A 71 -0.30 7.34 -0.87
N CYS A 72 -0.53 7.10 -2.15
CA CYS A 72 -1.65 7.71 -2.87
C CYS A 72 -2.99 7.14 -2.41
N LEU A 73 -3.09 5.82 -2.20
CA LEU A 73 -4.31 5.16 -1.75
C LEU A 73 -4.77 5.71 -0.40
N ALA A 74 -3.90 5.67 0.62
CA ALA A 74 -4.22 6.17 1.96
C ALA A 74 -4.58 7.67 1.95
N GLY A 75 -3.90 8.46 1.11
CA GLY A 75 -4.20 9.87 0.95
C GLY A 75 -5.57 10.15 0.33
N LEU A 76 -6.05 9.26 -0.55
CA LEU A 76 -7.36 9.36 -1.20
C LEU A 76 -8.50 8.83 -0.33
N GLU A 77 -8.23 7.82 0.49
CA GLU A 77 -9.24 7.17 1.32
C GLU A 77 -9.46 7.96 2.63
N THR A 78 -8.38 8.35 3.32
CA THR A 78 -8.50 8.83 4.71
C THR A 78 -7.61 10.03 5.04
N MET A 79 -6.84 10.56 4.08
CA MET A 79 -5.76 11.51 4.36
C MET A 79 -4.73 10.95 5.37
N TRP A 80 -4.40 9.67 5.22
CA TRP A 80 -3.41 8.90 6.03
C TRP A 80 -3.79 8.72 7.51
N ASP A 81 -5.08 8.76 7.85
CA ASP A 81 -5.55 8.53 9.22
C ASP A 81 -5.66 7.02 9.51
N TRP A 82 -4.76 6.51 10.36
CA TRP A 82 -4.79 5.12 10.79
C TRP A 82 -6.03 4.74 11.60
N ASN A 83 -6.61 5.69 12.32
CA ASN A 83 -7.79 5.45 13.15
C ASN A 83 -9.11 5.66 12.41
N HIS A 84 -9.05 5.95 11.10
CA HIS A 84 -10.25 6.20 10.33
C HIS A 84 -11.21 5.01 10.45
N GLY A 85 -12.44 5.31 10.81
CA GLY A 85 -13.54 4.37 10.90
C GLY A 85 -14.55 4.62 9.80
N VAL A 86 -15.74 4.08 9.98
CA VAL A 86 -16.88 4.36 9.09
C VAL A 86 -17.13 5.84 9.04
N ASP A 87 -17.20 6.41 7.84
CA ASP A 87 -17.66 7.77 7.64
C ASP A 87 -19.04 7.96 8.30
N GLY A 88 -19.09 8.80 9.33
CA GLY A 88 -20.28 9.05 10.16
C GLY A 88 -21.45 9.72 9.43
N GLY A 89 -21.53 9.61 8.12
CA GLY A 89 -22.46 10.35 7.29
C GLY A 89 -23.63 9.59 6.68
N LYS A 90 -23.68 8.25 6.75
CA LYS A 90 -24.82 7.50 6.23
C LYS A 90 -25.12 6.26 7.08
N PRO A 91 -26.31 6.17 7.67
CA PRO A 91 -26.79 4.93 8.27
C PRO A 91 -27.23 3.97 7.15
N GLN A 92 -26.28 3.44 6.38
CA GLN A 92 -26.51 2.16 5.76
C GLN A 92 -26.15 1.12 6.80
N ALA A 93 -26.98 0.07 6.91
CA ALA A 93 -26.72 -1.06 7.76
C ALA A 93 -25.44 -1.76 7.28
N LYS A 94 -24.28 -1.15 7.59
CA LYS A 94 -22.99 -1.81 7.46
C LYS A 94 -22.96 -2.86 8.56
N THR A 95 -22.83 -4.11 8.17
CA THR A 95 -22.47 -5.16 9.12
C THR A 95 -21.00 -4.93 9.49
N SER A 96 -20.55 -5.37 10.66
CA SER A 96 -19.14 -5.32 11.03
C SER A 96 -18.22 -5.91 9.94
N HIS A 97 -18.73 -6.89 9.20
CA HIS A 97 -18.02 -7.60 8.15
C HIS A 97 -17.62 -6.72 6.95
N ASN A 98 -18.44 -5.74 6.58
CA ASN A 98 -18.17 -4.80 5.48
C ASN A 98 -17.82 -3.38 5.97
N GLU A 99 -17.50 -3.25 7.24
CA GLU A 99 -17.00 -2.00 7.82
C GLU A 99 -15.55 -1.77 7.40
N GLU A 100 -15.31 -0.71 6.66
CA GLU A 100 -13.98 -0.29 6.24
C GLU A 100 -13.21 0.33 7.42
N ALA A 101 -11.90 0.04 7.51
CA ALA A 101 -11.07 0.46 8.64
C ALA A 101 -9.65 0.85 8.24
N GLY A 102 -9.06 1.73 9.06
CA GLY A 102 -7.68 2.16 8.96
C GLY A 102 -7.39 3.04 7.75
N ALA A 103 -6.12 3.37 7.57
CA ALA A 103 -5.66 4.30 6.53
C ALA A 103 -6.02 3.90 5.09
N PHE A 104 -6.19 2.62 4.83
CA PHE A 104 -6.45 2.07 3.51
C PHE A 104 -7.93 1.70 3.26
N GLN A 105 -8.80 1.87 4.23
CA GLN A 105 -10.24 1.56 4.17
C GLN A 105 -10.50 0.14 3.64
N VAL A 106 -9.94 -0.84 4.35
CA VAL A 106 -10.13 -2.26 4.05
C VAL A 106 -11.06 -2.88 5.06
N SER A 107 -12.04 -3.65 4.60
CA SER A 107 -13.04 -4.35 5.40
C SER A 107 -12.73 -5.84 5.54
N ALA A 108 -13.30 -6.50 6.55
CA ALA A 108 -13.06 -7.90 6.84
C ALA A 108 -13.56 -8.84 5.73
N ASP A 109 -14.59 -8.44 4.96
CA ASP A 109 -15.10 -9.20 3.80
C ASP A 109 -14.05 -9.38 2.70
N SER A 110 -13.01 -8.50 2.66
CA SER A 110 -11.88 -8.63 1.73
C SER A 110 -11.14 -9.96 1.87
N MET A 111 -11.20 -10.62 3.04
CA MET A 111 -10.66 -11.97 3.24
C MET A 111 -11.28 -13.01 2.31
N GLY A 112 -12.49 -12.74 1.80
CA GLY A 112 -13.14 -13.56 0.78
C GLY A 112 -12.47 -13.53 -0.60
N ASN A 113 -11.60 -12.56 -0.88
CA ASN A 113 -10.86 -12.48 -2.15
C ASN A 113 -9.75 -13.55 -2.28
N GLY A 114 -9.34 -14.21 -1.19
CA GLY A 114 -8.32 -15.25 -1.25
C GLY A 114 -7.99 -15.88 0.10
N GLN A 115 -7.80 -17.21 0.10
CA GLN A 115 -7.44 -17.94 1.31
C GLN A 115 -6.16 -17.39 1.97
N SER A 116 -5.17 -16.98 1.16
CA SER A 116 -3.91 -16.42 1.66
C SER A 116 -4.09 -15.13 2.48
N LEU A 117 -5.13 -14.34 2.22
CA LEU A 117 -5.46 -13.16 3.04
C LEU A 117 -6.00 -13.56 4.40
N LYS A 118 -6.88 -14.56 4.43
CA LYS A 118 -7.43 -15.11 5.66
C LYS A 118 -6.35 -15.77 6.51
N ASP A 119 -5.47 -16.55 5.89
CA ASP A 119 -4.35 -17.21 6.56
C ASP A 119 -3.38 -16.19 7.18
N TYR A 120 -3.08 -15.11 6.44
CA TYR A 120 -2.23 -14.03 6.92
C TYR A 120 -2.86 -13.30 8.11
N ALA A 121 -4.16 -12.98 8.04
CA ALA A 121 -4.89 -12.37 9.16
C ALA A 121 -4.88 -13.28 10.39
N GLN A 122 -5.18 -14.59 10.22
CA GLN A 122 -5.13 -15.58 11.31
C GLN A 122 -3.73 -15.70 11.92
N GLN A 123 -2.70 -15.75 11.08
CA GLN A 123 -1.31 -15.89 11.56
C GLN A 123 -0.86 -14.66 12.33
N THR A 124 -1.23 -13.46 11.89
CA THR A 124 -0.71 -12.19 12.44
C THR A 124 -1.54 -11.67 13.61
N LEU A 125 -2.87 -11.82 13.55
CA LEU A 125 -3.79 -11.30 14.57
C LEU A 125 -4.27 -12.37 15.55
N GLY A 126 -4.07 -13.65 15.24
CA GLY A 126 -4.56 -14.77 16.05
C GLY A 126 -6.04 -15.11 15.82
N ALA A 127 -6.77 -14.30 15.07
CA ALA A 127 -8.19 -14.51 14.75
C ALA A 127 -8.57 -13.85 13.42
N THR A 128 -9.74 -14.23 12.90
CA THR A 128 -10.29 -13.69 11.62
C THR A 128 -11.70 -13.14 11.79
N ASP A 129 -12.12 -12.87 13.02
CA ASP A 129 -13.38 -12.17 13.26
C ASP A 129 -13.26 -10.67 12.91
N ASP A 130 -14.40 -10.07 12.62
CA ASP A 130 -14.48 -8.69 12.13
C ASP A 130 -13.88 -7.68 13.11
N ALA A 131 -14.14 -7.83 14.41
CA ALA A 131 -13.66 -6.90 15.43
C ALA A 131 -12.13 -6.92 15.54
N THR A 132 -11.54 -8.12 15.54
CA THR A 132 -10.08 -8.29 15.56
C THR A 132 -9.45 -7.74 14.29
N PHE A 133 -10.06 -7.98 13.13
CA PHE A 133 -9.58 -7.43 11.85
C PHE A 133 -9.60 -5.91 11.84
N ILE A 134 -10.74 -5.29 12.18
CA ILE A 134 -10.91 -3.82 12.24
C ILE A 134 -9.89 -3.20 13.21
N SER A 135 -9.72 -3.80 14.39
CA SER A 135 -8.71 -3.37 15.35
C SER A 135 -7.30 -3.48 14.79
N GLY A 136 -6.97 -4.59 14.12
CA GLY A 136 -5.68 -4.81 13.47
C GLY A 136 -5.38 -3.76 12.40
N MET A 137 -6.35 -3.44 11.55
CA MET A 137 -6.20 -2.41 10.50
C MET A 137 -5.94 -1.00 11.06
N LYS A 138 -6.38 -0.72 12.29
CA LYS A 138 -6.20 0.59 12.93
C LYS A 138 -4.96 0.67 13.81
N SER A 139 -4.61 -0.39 14.53
CA SER A 139 -3.59 -0.36 15.58
C SER A 139 -2.31 -1.11 15.25
N ASN A 140 -2.34 -2.05 14.30
CA ASN A 140 -1.16 -2.77 13.82
C ASN A 140 -0.82 -2.30 12.39
N HIS A 141 -0.08 -1.19 12.30
CA HIS A 141 0.22 -0.56 11.00
C HIS A 141 0.99 -1.49 10.06
N ALA A 142 1.91 -2.31 10.59
CA ALA A 142 2.64 -3.28 9.76
C ALA A 142 1.68 -4.33 9.16
N PHE A 143 0.72 -4.84 9.96
CA PHE A 143 -0.34 -5.70 9.45
C PHE A 143 -1.18 -5.02 8.38
N ALA A 144 -1.64 -3.79 8.65
CA ALA A 144 -2.49 -3.05 7.71
C ALA A 144 -1.81 -2.79 6.37
N ILE A 145 -0.52 -2.43 6.40
CA ILE A 145 0.29 -2.23 5.19
C ILE A 145 0.39 -3.55 4.42
N GLU A 146 0.86 -4.63 5.06
CA GLU A 146 1.09 -5.89 4.36
C GLU A 146 -0.21 -6.53 3.87
N TYR A 147 -1.27 -6.50 4.66
CA TYR A 147 -2.57 -7.00 4.24
C TYR A 147 -3.07 -6.28 3.00
N THR A 148 -2.96 -4.94 2.98
CA THR A 148 -3.35 -4.13 1.81
C THR A 148 -2.49 -4.46 0.58
N VAL A 149 -1.18 -4.65 0.76
CA VAL A 149 -0.29 -5.10 -0.33
C VAL A 149 -0.73 -6.45 -0.88
N ARG A 150 -0.99 -7.44 -0.02
CA ARG A 150 -1.46 -8.77 -0.43
C ARG A 150 -2.79 -8.67 -1.19
N LEU A 151 -3.73 -7.86 -0.72
CA LEU A 151 -5.01 -7.62 -1.38
C LEU A 151 -4.81 -6.99 -2.76
N LEU A 152 -3.99 -5.95 -2.88
CA LEU A 152 -3.66 -5.28 -4.15
C LEU A 152 -2.94 -6.19 -5.15
N ARG A 153 -2.27 -7.24 -4.68
CA ARG A 153 -1.66 -8.28 -5.51
C ARG A 153 -2.67 -9.30 -6.05
N ILE A 154 -3.84 -9.38 -5.43
CA ILE A 154 -4.94 -10.26 -5.85
C ILE A 154 -5.94 -9.46 -6.69
N THR A 155 -6.33 -8.28 -6.22
CA THR A 155 -7.34 -7.44 -6.88
C THR A 155 -7.19 -5.97 -6.53
N ILE A 156 -7.49 -5.10 -7.49
CA ILE A 156 -7.67 -3.66 -7.26
C ILE A 156 -9.14 -3.29 -7.07
N ASN A 157 -10.06 -4.24 -7.24
CA ASN A 157 -11.50 -3.97 -7.29
C ASN A 157 -12.10 -3.63 -5.92
N HIS A 158 -11.36 -3.90 -4.84
CA HIS A 158 -11.77 -3.56 -3.48
C HIS A 158 -11.68 -2.04 -3.23
N HIS A 159 -10.80 -1.33 -3.93
CA HIS A 159 -10.51 0.07 -3.65
C HIS A 159 -11.17 1.03 -4.65
N GLY A 160 -12.07 1.88 -4.15
CA GLY A 160 -12.78 2.90 -4.91
C GLY A 160 -11.89 3.84 -5.75
N PRO A 161 -10.74 4.32 -5.26
CA PRO A 161 -9.80 5.14 -6.02
C PRO A 161 -9.25 4.51 -7.29
N PHE A 162 -9.19 3.17 -7.38
CA PHE A 162 -8.78 2.44 -8.59
C PHE A 162 -9.93 2.27 -9.58
N VAL A 163 -11.10 1.83 -9.12
CA VAL A 163 -12.17 1.35 -10.00
C VAL A 163 -13.28 2.38 -10.21
N ASN A 164 -13.77 2.99 -9.16
CA ASN A 164 -14.93 3.87 -9.22
C ASN A 164 -14.56 5.27 -9.71
N SER A 165 -13.69 5.95 -9.00
CA SER A 165 -13.28 7.33 -9.31
C SER A 165 -12.07 7.41 -10.22
N ARG A 166 -11.24 6.36 -10.25
CA ARG A 166 -9.96 6.29 -10.97
C ARG A 166 -8.99 7.43 -10.63
N ARG A 167 -9.22 8.12 -9.49
CA ARG A 167 -8.44 9.31 -9.09
C ARG A 167 -7.00 8.99 -8.78
N ILE A 168 -6.68 7.77 -8.37
CA ILE A 168 -5.34 7.37 -7.99
C ILE A 168 -4.34 7.61 -9.13
N TYR A 169 -4.72 7.34 -10.38
CA TYR A 169 -3.83 7.43 -11.54
C TYR A 169 -3.28 8.85 -11.77
N GLY A 170 -4.03 9.89 -11.38
CA GLY A 170 -3.57 11.28 -11.47
C GLY A 170 -2.71 11.73 -10.28
N GLN A 171 -2.59 10.91 -9.23
CA GLN A 171 -1.82 11.23 -8.03
C GLN A 171 -0.45 10.54 -8.00
N LEU A 172 -0.27 9.48 -8.81
CA LEU A 172 0.96 8.70 -8.85
C LEU A 172 2.13 9.53 -9.39
N ASN A 173 3.28 9.45 -8.70
CA ASN A 173 4.45 10.29 -8.96
C ASN A 173 5.73 9.45 -9.08
N ARG A 174 6.34 9.45 -10.27
CA ARG A 174 7.61 8.75 -10.54
C ARG A 174 8.79 9.27 -9.70
N ALA A 175 8.78 10.57 -9.36
CA ALA A 175 9.83 11.12 -8.51
C ALA A 175 9.71 10.59 -7.06
N ALA A 176 8.50 10.35 -6.56
CA ALA A 176 8.29 9.69 -5.27
C ALA A 176 8.75 8.21 -5.31
N VAL A 177 8.48 7.49 -6.41
CA VAL A 177 9.02 6.13 -6.60
C VAL A 177 10.55 6.14 -6.54
N LYS A 178 11.20 7.09 -7.24
CA LYS A 178 12.65 7.21 -7.18
C LYS A 178 13.14 7.46 -5.76
N GLU A 179 12.52 8.38 -5.03
CA GLU A 179 12.91 8.73 -3.66
C GLU A 179 12.73 7.55 -2.71
N PHE A 180 11.61 6.82 -2.77
CA PHE A 180 11.41 5.59 -2.01
C PHE A 180 12.47 4.54 -2.34
N ARG A 181 12.76 4.34 -3.63
CA ARG A 181 13.80 3.40 -4.05
C ARG A 181 15.17 3.78 -3.49
N ASP A 182 15.55 5.05 -3.56
CA ASP A 182 16.82 5.54 -3.05
C ASP A 182 16.95 5.24 -1.53
N TYR A 183 15.88 5.42 -0.74
CA TYR A 183 15.88 5.04 0.68
C TYR A 183 16.02 3.53 0.89
N LEU A 184 15.29 2.71 0.12
CA LEU A 184 15.37 1.26 0.24
C LEU A 184 16.78 0.75 -0.13
N GLU A 185 17.41 1.29 -1.17
CA GLU A 185 18.76 0.93 -1.60
C GLU A 185 19.85 1.39 -0.61
N ILE A 186 19.66 2.53 0.07
CA ILE A 186 20.60 3.04 1.07
C ILE A 186 20.50 2.27 2.40
N LEU A 187 19.30 1.90 2.82
CA LEU A 187 19.02 1.33 4.14
C LEU A 187 18.93 -0.20 4.13
N GLY A 188 18.67 -0.82 2.97
CA GLY A 188 18.55 -2.26 2.80
C GLY A 188 19.81 -2.85 2.18
N ASP A 189 20.01 -4.15 2.38
CA ASP A 189 21.04 -4.95 1.70
C ASP A 189 20.61 -5.33 0.27
N PHE A 190 20.04 -4.38 -0.47
CA PHE A 190 19.71 -4.63 -1.86
C PHE A 190 20.97 -4.58 -2.71
N PRO A 191 21.25 -5.61 -3.55
CA PRO A 191 22.34 -5.52 -4.50
C PRO A 191 22.10 -4.29 -5.38
N ARG A 192 23.00 -3.34 -5.32
CA ARG A 192 23.03 -2.24 -6.29
C ARG A 192 23.28 -2.88 -7.64
N PRO A 193 22.54 -2.54 -8.70
CA PRO A 193 22.95 -2.93 -10.04
C PRO A 193 24.35 -2.34 -10.25
N ASP A 194 25.35 -3.18 -10.24
CA ASP A 194 26.71 -2.79 -10.58
C ASP A 194 26.68 -2.14 -11.95
N GLY A 195 27.15 -0.93 -12.00
CA GLY A 195 27.46 -0.02 -13.07
C GLY A 195 27.02 -0.37 -14.49
N ASP A 196 26.46 0.61 -15.16
CA ASP A 196 26.48 0.81 -16.62
C ASP A 196 26.03 -0.36 -17.50
N MET A 197 24.75 -0.68 -17.50
CA MET A 197 24.17 -1.15 -18.75
C MET A 197 23.79 0.07 -19.62
N HIS A 198 24.73 0.50 -20.45
CA HIS A 198 24.42 1.30 -21.61
C HIS A 198 23.40 0.53 -22.47
N TYR A 199 22.17 1.00 -22.49
CA TYR A 199 21.23 0.59 -23.51
C TYR A 199 21.69 1.22 -24.82
N ALA A 200 22.27 0.37 -25.70
CA ALA A 200 22.46 0.69 -27.09
C ALA A 200 21.14 0.53 -27.85
#